data_679470de156e848e456f23c6b3dfd97c
#
_entry.id   679470de156e848e456f23c6b3dfd97c
#
_cell.length_a   1.000
_cell.length_b   1.000
_cell.length_c   1.000
_cell.angle_alpha   90.00
_cell.angle_beta   90.00
_cell.angle_gamma   90.00
#
_symmetry.space_group_name_H-M   'P 1'
#
loop_
_entity.id
_entity.type
_entity.pdbx_description
1 polymer ?
#
loop_
_entity_poly.entity_id
_entity_poly.type
_entity_poly.pdbx_seq_one_letter_code
_entity_poly.pdbx_strand_id
1 'polypeptide(L)'
;MNGKYPQKRAGNPAYFGLKLSGNYRLPSLPQAYMATGHNSAFISSDDKRYIVYHTRFENRGETHEPRAHQYLINEEGWPCMLPYATGGETASKSGYDKSSIVGEYYVVNQGNKIDKSIAEPEKWVFTEDGFVFGQGMDGTWEAKDGTYYVHIKTALPSEDGTVDAADSYSGVFCKMKDEAGTDVMTFSAVGNNESIWGVKYNGK
;
A
#
# COMPACT_ATOMS: atom_id res chain seq x y z
N MET A 1 12.23 -6.38 -16.22
CA MET A 1 11.20 -5.37 -15.89
C MET A 1 10.64 -4.86 -17.20
N ASN A 2 9.52 -5.40 -17.66
CA ASN A 2 8.88 -4.96 -18.90
C ASN A 2 8.01 -3.78 -18.58
N GLY A 3 8.48 -2.58 -18.92
CA GLY A 3 7.90 -1.28 -18.61
C GLY A 3 6.41 -1.12 -18.88
N LYS A 4 5.57 -1.60 -17.99
CA LYS A 4 4.13 -1.28 -17.96
C LYS A 4 3.87 0.19 -17.54
N TYR A 5 4.89 0.90 -17.06
CA TYR A 5 4.73 2.28 -16.58
C TYR A 5 5.25 3.27 -17.62
N PRO A 6 4.54 4.38 -17.84
CA PRO A 6 4.87 5.34 -18.88
C PRO A 6 6.28 5.91 -18.69
N GLN A 7 7.10 5.70 -19.69
CA GLN A 7 8.44 6.24 -19.78
C GLN A 7 8.36 7.73 -20.10
N LYS A 8 8.97 8.54 -19.26
CA LYS A 8 9.31 9.97 -19.44
C LYS A 8 8.41 10.82 -20.34
N ARG A 9 7.57 11.64 -19.73
CA ARG A 9 7.17 12.93 -20.32
C ARG A 9 7.72 14.03 -19.44
N ALA A 10 8.56 14.88 -20.01
CA ALA A 10 9.18 16.01 -19.30
C ALA A 10 8.10 16.87 -18.59
N GLY A 11 8.31 17.15 -17.32
CA GLY A 11 7.48 18.07 -16.52
C GLY A 11 6.33 17.47 -15.71
N ASN A 12 6.03 16.17 -15.83
CA ASN A 12 5.03 15.54 -14.96
C ASN A 12 5.67 14.45 -14.08
N PRO A 13 5.76 14.63 -12.76
CA PRO A 13 6.35 13.64 -11.83
C PRO A 13 5.76 12.24 -11.96
N ALA A 14 4.47 12.09 -12.27
CA ALA A 14 3.81 10.80 -12.46
C ALA A 14 4.46 9.90 -13.54
N TYR A 15 5.30 10.46 -14.41
CA TYR A 15 6.00 9.70 -15.45
C TYR A 15 7.43 9.31 -15.08
N PHE A 16 7.91 9.65 -13.89
CA PHE A 16 9.28 9.38 -13.47
C PHE A 16 9.46 8.15 -12.61
N GLY A 17 8.41 7.40 -12.36
CA GLY A 17 8.42 6.19 -11.58
C GLY A 17 7.13 5.95 -10.82
N LEU A 18 7.14 4.89 -10.02
CA LEU A 18 6.04 4.55 -9.13
C LEU A 18 6.16 5.37 -7.85
N LYS A 19 5.10 6.09 -7.49
CA LYS A 19 5.01 6.79 -6.21
C LYS A 19 4.63 5.80 -5.11
N LEU A 20 5.56 5.53 -4.20
CA LEU A 20 5.34 4.58 -3.09
C LEU A 20 4.62 5.23 -1.91
N SER A 21 4.88 6.52 -1.64
CA SER A 21 4.31 7.26 -0.53
C SER A 21 4.15 8.74 -0.86
N GLY A 22 3.16 9.36 -0.27
CA GLY A 22 2.91 10.81 -0.32
C GLY A 22 2.59 11.36 1.06
N ASN A 23 1.72 12.37 1.12
CA ASN A 23 1.13 12.80 2.38
C ASN A 23 -0.06 11.89 2.67
N TYR A 24 -0.14 11.35 3.87
CA TYR A 24 -1.18 10.37 4.21
C TYR A 24 -1.56 10.37 5.68
N ARG A 25 -2.78 9.91 5.95
CA ARG A 25 -3.29 9.57 7.27
C ARG A 25 -3.68 8.10 7.30
N LEU A 26 -3.38 7.41 8.40
CA LEU A 26 -3.84 6.04 8.65
C LEU A 26 -4.47 5.97 10.06
N PRO A 27 -5.33 4.98 10.33
CA PRO A 27 -5.77 4.67 11.68
C PRO A 27 -4.56 4.47 12.60
N SER A 28 -4.71 4.82 13.88
CA SER A 28 -3.67 4.82 14.91
C SER A 28 -2.53 5.85 14.76
N LEU A 29 -2.33 6.46 13.61
CA LEU A 29 -1.41 7.59 13.51
C LEU A 29 -1.97 8.80 14.28
N PRO A 30 -1.19 9.42 15.18
CA PRO A 30 -1.67 10.57 15.94
C PRO A 30 -1.89 11.82 15.06
N GLN A 31 -1.24 11.88 13.91
CA GLN A 31 -1.35 12.95 12.92
C GLN A 31 -0.86 12.47 11.54
N ALA A 32 -1.25 13.17 10.48
CA ALA A 32 -0.83 12.84 9.14
C ALA A 32 0.69 12.98 8.95
N TYR A 33 1.27 12.09 8.18
CA TYR A 33 2.64 12.20 7.67
C TYR A 33 2.62 13.07 6.41
N MET A 34 3.57 14.00 6.33
CA MET A 34 3.64 14.97 5.26
C MET A 34 5.06 15.09 4.71
N ALA A 35 5.16 15.50 3.44
CA ALA A 35 6.43 15.74 2.76
C ALA A 35 7.41 14.56 2.93
N THR A 36 6.90 13.33 2.80
CA THR A 36 7.72 12.13 2.82
C THR A 36 8.72 12.15 1.68
N GLY A 37 10.00 12.02 1.98
CA GLY A 37 11.01 12.13 0.93
C GLY A 37 12.43 12.03 1.44
N HIS A 38 13.39 12.40 0.57
CA HIS A 38 14.83 12.32 0.81
C HIS A 38 15.24 10.93 1.32
N ASN A 39 14.81 9.93 0.56
CA ASN A 39 14.87 8.53 0.96
C ASN A 39 16.17 7.84 0.54
N SER A 40 16.49 6.80 1.28
CA SER A 40 17.47 5.77 0.91
C SER A 40 16.88 4.40 1.17
N ALA A 41 17.32 3.38 0.44
CA ALA A 41 16.90 2.01 0.64
C ALA A 41 18.11 1.14 0.98
N PHE A 42 17.88 0.13 1.84
CA PHE A 42 18.91 -0.85 2.19
C PHE A 42 18.31 -2.24 2.42
N ILE A 43 19.17 -3.24 2.41
CA ILE A 43 18.84 -4.61 2.76
C ILE A 43 19.62 -4.93 4.03
N SER A 44 18.93 -5.42 5.07
CA SER A 44 19.55 -5.84 6.32
C SER A 44 20.23 -7.21 6.20
N SER A 45 20.99 -7.59 7.22
CA SER A 45 21.69 -8.89 7.26
C SER A 45 20.74 -10.10 7.29
N ASP A 46 19.47 -9.90 7.63
CA ASP A 46 18.40 -10.92 7.61
C ASP A 46 17.53 -10.82 6.35
N ASP A 47 18.07 -10.22 5.27
CA ASP A 47 17.43 -10.06 3.95
C ASP A 47 16.12 -9.23 3.95
N LYS A 48 15.82 -8.50 4.99
CA LYS A 48 14.70 -7.56 5.01
C LYS A 48 15.06 -6.28 4.29
N ARG A 49 14.10 -5.73 3.57
CA ARG A 49 14.26 -4.54 2.75
C ARG A 49 13.59 -3.35 3.39
N TYR A 50 14.31 -2.26 3.51
CA TYR A 50 13.84 -1.05 4.16
C TYR A 50 14.01 0.17 3.27
N ILE A 51 13.07 1.10 3.38
CA ILE A 51 13.20 2.45 2.89
C ILE A 51 13.21 3.39 4.10
N VAL A 52 14.25 4.22 4.19
CA VAL A 52 14.40 5.25 5.23
C VAL A 52 14.18 6.59 4.58
N TYR A 53 13.41 7.43 5.20
CA TYR A 53 13.08 8.75 4.69
C TYR A 53 12.82 9.71 5.85
N HIS A 54 12.77 11.01 5.59
CA HIS A 54 12.23 11.95 6.55
C HIS A 54 10.77 12.27 6.26
N THR A 55 10.04 12.62 7.30
CA THR A 55 8.66 13.12 7.20
C THR A 55 8.46 14.32 8.11
N ARG A 56 7.53 15.18 7.74
CA ARG A 56 6.94 16.19 8.61
C ARG A 56 5.62 15.68 9.14
N PHE A 57 5.00 16.46 10.01
CA PHE A 57 3.70 16.15 10.60
C PHE A 57 2.78 17.35 10.50
N GLU A 58 1.50 17.09 10.30
CA GLU A 58 0.47 18.08 9.99
C GLU A 58 0.49 19.31 10.92
N ASN A 59 0.72 19.11 12.22
CA ASN A 59 0.64 20.17 13.22
C ASN A 59 1.97 20.46 13.93
N ARG A 60 3.11 20.12 13.30
CA ARG A 60 4.46 20.26 13.90
C ARG A 60 5.40 21.16 13.11
N GLY A 61 4.85 21.98 12.23
CA GLY A 61 5.62 22.93 11.41
C GLY A 61 6.67 22.24 10.52
N GLU A 62 7.88 22.80 10.49
CA GLU A 62 8.98 22.30 9.68
C GLU A 62 9.83 21.21 10.33
N THR A 63 9.41 20.68 11.49
CA THR A 63 10.16 19.62 12.18
C THR A 63 10.10 18.33 11.37
N HIS A 64 11.28 17.80 11.03
CA HIS A 64 11.44 16.54 10.34
C HIS A 64 11.87 15.44 11.30
N GLU A 65 11.33 14.25 11.11
CA GLU A 65 11.77 13.04 11.81
C GLU A 65 12.06 11.91 10.81
N PRO A 66 13.07 11.09 11.06
CA PRO A 66 13.30 9.92 10.23
C PRO A 66 12.24 8.85 10.50
N ARG A 67 11.90 8.12 9.45
CA ARG A 67 11.06 6.91 9.50
C ARG A 67 11.71 5.82 8.65
N ALA A 68 11.50 4.60 9.08
CA ALA A 68 11.88 3.43 8.30
C ALA A 68 10.63 2.57 8.09
N HIS A 69 10.34 2.27 6.85
CA HIS A 69 9.31 1.30 6.46
C HIS A 69 9.96 0.10 5.81
N GLN A 70 9.48 -1.08 6.15
CA GLN A 70 9.82 -2.26 5.38
C GLN A 70 9.08 -2.23 4.05
N TYR A 71 9.68 -2.77 3.00
CA TYR A 71 8.96 -3.06 1.77
C TYR A 71 9.17 -4.51 1.36
N LEU A 72 8.15 -5.08 0.78
CA LEU A 72 8.19 -6.40 0.18
C LEU A 72 8.17 -6.26 -1.34
N ILE A 73 8.59 -7.31 -2.01
CA ILE A 73 8.50 -7.36 -3.47
C ILE A 73 7.27 -8.17 -3.85
N ASN A 74 6.41 -7.60 -4.68
CA ASN A 74 5.23 -8.31 -5.19
C ASN A 74 5.60 -9.34 -6.26
N GLU A 75 4.62 -10.09 -6.74
CA GLU A 75 4.81 -11.14 -7.75
C GLU A 75 5.42 -10.62 -9.06
N GLU A 76 5.16 -9.36 -9.40
CA GLU A 76 5.67 -8.72 -10.64
C GLU A 76 7.06 -8.11 -10.46
N GLY A 77 7.67 -8.21 -9.27
CA GLY A 77 9.01 -7.66 -8.97
C GLY A 77 9.01 -6.19 -8.54
N TRP A 78 7.88 -5.60 -8.18
CA TRP A 78 7.77 -4.22 -7.72
C TRP A 78 7.82 -4.09 -6.20
N PRO A 79 8.43 -3.02 -5.67
CA PRO A 79 8.42 -2.74 -4.23
C PRO A 79 7.02 -2.29 -3.78
N CYS A 80 6.53 -2.92 -2.72
CA CYS A 80 5.32 -2.57 -2.00
C CYS A 80 5.72 -2.12 -0.60
N MET A 81 5.71 -0.81 -0.34
CA MET A 81 6.06 -0.23 0.94
C MET A 81 4.93 -0.49 1.94
N LEU A 82 5.26 -1.06 3.11
CA LEU A 82 4.26 -1.40 4.11
C LEU A 82 3.72 -0.16 4.84
N PRO A 83 2.45 -0.16 5.28
CA PRO A 83 1.75 1.03 5.74
C PRO A 83 2.31 1.73 6.98
N TYR A 84 2.86 0.99 7.94
CA TYR A 84 3.39 1.54 9.19
C TYR A 84 4.92 1.51 9.24
N ALA A 85 5.49 2.38 10.06
CA ALA A 85 6.89 2.31 10.40
C ALA A 85 7.23 0.92 10.94
N THR A 86 8.36 0.36 10.50
CA THR A 86 8.65 -1.05 10.74
C THR A 86 8.96 -1.36 12.20
N GLY A 87 8.39 -2.47 12.69
CA GLY A 87 8.78 -3.16 13.92
C GLY A 87 9.64 -4.40 13.65
N GLY A 88 10.06 -4.64 12.40
CA GLY A 88 10.84 -5.81 12.01
C GLY A 88 9.98 -6.99 11.57
N GLU A 89 8.84 -6.72 10.96
CA GLU A 89 7.85 -7.69 10.52
C GLU A 89 8.46 -8.77 9.62
N THR A 90 7.84 -9.96 9.66
CA THR A 90 8.15 -11.04 8.74
C THR A 90 6.86 -11.46 8.02
N ALA A 91 6.83 -11.27 6.71
CA ALA A 91 5.73 -11.76 5.90
C ALA A 91 5.69 -13.29 5.91
N SER A 92 4.49 -13.85 6.02
CA SER A 92 4.29 -15.28 5.95
C SER A 92 4.59 -15.80 4.54
N LYS A 93 5.65 -16.57 4.39
CA LYS A 93 6.01 -17.18 3.10
C LYS A 93 4.98 -18.20 2.60
N SER A 94 4.15 -18.73 3.49
CA SER A 94 3.04 -19.64 3.18
C SER A 94 1.70 -18.93 2.99
N GLY A 95 1.69 -17.59 3.06
CA GLY A 95 0.48 -16.79 2.95
C GLY A 95 -0.28 -16.68 4.26
N TYR A 96 -1.52 -16.25 4.16
CA TYR A 96 -2.43 -16.00 5.28
C TYR A 96 -3.77 -16.67 5.02
N ASP A 97 -4.37 -17.21 6.06
CA ASP A 97 -5.73 -17.78 5.97
C ASP A 97 -6.72 -16.70 5.51
N LYS A 98 -7.62 -17.07 4.62
CA LYS A 98 -8.64 -16.17 4.06
C LYS A 98 -9.46 -15.46 5.15
N SER A 99 -9.80 -16.16 6.23
CA SER A 99 -10.49 -15.60 7.39
C SER A 99 -9.72 -14.48 8.09
N SER A 100 -8.39 -14.49 8.03
CA SER A 100 -7.57 -13.39 8.57
C SER A 100 -7.53 -12.17 7.64
N ILE A 101 -7.76 -12.37 6.34
CA ILE A 101 -7.77 -11.31 5.32
C ILE A 101 -9.15 -10.64 5.23
N VAL A 102 -10.22 -11.44 5.09
CA VAL A 102 -11.60 -10.95 4.91
C VAL A 102 -12.01 -9.97 6.00
N GLY A 103 -12.68 -8.89 5.62
CA GLY A 103 -13.21 -7.87 6.53
C GLY A 103 -13.05 -6.43 6.05
N GLU A 104 -13.27 -5.48 6.95
CA GLU A 104 -13.15 -4.06 6.66
C GLU A 104 -11.71 -3.58 6.75
N TYR A 105 -11.33 -2.72 5.80
CA TYR A 105 -10.03 -2.04 5.75
C TYR A 105 -10.20 -0.53 5.63
N TYR A 106 -9.29 0.20 6.22
CA TYR A 106 -9.02 1.58 5.87
C TYR A 106 -7.94 1.60 4.79
N VAL A 107 -8.26 2.12 3.62
CA VAL A 107 -7.39 2.11 2.44
C VAL A 107 -7.02 3.51 2.05
N VAL A 108 -5.73 3.77 1.87
CA VAL A 108 -5.18 5.04 1.39
C VAL A 108 -4.61 4.83 0.00
N ASN A 109 -5.09 5.60 -0.96
CA ASN A 109 -4.43 5.72 -2.26
C ASN A 109 -3.41 6.86 -2.20
N GLN A 110 -2.13 6.54 -2.41
CA GLN A 110 -1.03 7.50 -2.42
C GLN A 110 -1.04 8.41 -3.66
N GLY A 111 -1.88 8.07 -4.67
CA GLY A 111 -1.99 8.78 -5.93
C GLY A 111 -0.68 8.84 -6.72
N ASN A 112 -0.71 9.57 -7.81
CA ASN A 112 0.46 9.75 -8.70
C ASN A 112 0.91 11.22 -8.83
N LYS A 113 0.30 12.14 -8.08
CA LYS A 113 0.65 13.57 -8.06
C LYS A 113 1.54 13.90 -6.88
N ILE A 114 2.35 14.94 -7.04
CA ILE A 114 3.12 15.54 -5.95
C ILE A 114 2.44 16.89 -5.65
N ASP A 115 1.71 16.92 -4.56
CA ASP A 115 1.02 18.11 -4.05
C ASP A 115 0.99 18.10 -2.51
N LYS A 116 0.33 19.09 -1.92
CA LYS A 116 0.21 19.24 -0.46
C LYS A 116 -1.02 18.52 0.14
N SER A 117 -1.83 17.89 -0.69
CA SER A 117 -3.04 17.20 -0.22
C SER A 117 -2.66 16.00 0.64
N ILE A 118 -3.42 15.74 1.69
CA ILE A 118 -3.30 14.55 2.53
C ILE A 118 -4.26 13.51 1.97
N ALA A 119 -3.75 12.33 1.67
CA ALA A 119 -4.58 11.18 1.32
C ALA A 119 -5.26 10.65 2.59
N GLU A 120 -6.56 10.79 2.64
CA GLU A 120 -7.39 10.29 3.74
C GLU A 120 -7.84 8.85 3.45
N PRO A 121 -7.98 8.01 4.50
CA PRO A 121 -8.38 6.64 4.30
C PRO A 121 -9.86 6.50 3.94
N GLU A 122 -10.15 5.61 3.01
CA GLU A 122 -11.49 5.17 2.66
C GLU A 122 -11.76 3.77 3.20
N LYS A 123 -13.01 3.45 3.49
CA LYS A 123 -13.42 2.10 3.89
C LYS A 123 -13.58 1.19 2.68
N TRP A 124 -12.89 0.07 2.71
CA TRP A 124 -13.08 -1.04 1.78
C TRP A 124 -13.48 -2.30 2.54
N VAL A 125 -14.28 -3.16 1.90
CA VAL A 125 -14.70 -4.44 2.46
C VAL A 125 -14.24 -5.57 1.54
N PHE A 126 -13.39 -6.44 2.06
CA PHE A 126 -12.96 -7.66 1.38
C PHE A 126 -13.87 -8.80 1.80
N THR A 127 -14.54 -9.45 0.85
CA THR A 127 -15.49 -10.54 1.12
C THR A 127 -14.89 -11.92 0.90
N GLU A 128 -15.51 -12.94 1.47
CA GLU A 128 -15.03 -14.32 1.39
C GLU A 128 -15.13 -14.91 -0.03
N ASP A 129 -16.07 -14.45 -0.81
CA ASP A 129 -16.28 -14.85 -2.21
C ASP A 129 -15.40 -14.08 -3.23
N GLY A 130 -14.46 -13.25 -2.73
CA GLY A 130 -13.45 -12.60 -3.56
C GLY A 130 -13.85 -11.25 -4.15
N PHE A 131 -14.94 -10.64 -3.65
CA PHE A 131 -15.27 -9.25 -4.01
C PHE A 131 -14.62 -8.26 -3.04
N VAL A 132 -14.38 -7.05 -3.54
CA VAL A 132 -13.96 -5.90 -2.75
C VAL A 132 -14.85 -4.72 -3.09
N PHE A 133 -15.35 -4.05 -2.05
CA PHE A 133 -16.26 -2.92 -2.16
C PHE A 133 -15.65 -1.71 -1.46
N GLY A 134 -15.78 -0.52 -2.08
CA GLY A 134 -15.38 0.76 -1.53
C GLY A 134 -16.41 1.84 -1.82
N GLN A 135 -16.10 3.09 -1.51
CA GLN A 135 -17.00 4.21 -1.81
C GLN A 135 -17.06 4.45 -3.32
N GLY A 136 -18.16 3.97 -3.96
CA GLY A 136 -18.33 4.06 -5.42
C GLY A 136 -17.43 3.14 -6.23
N MET A 137 -16.93 2.06 -5.60
CA MET A 137 -16.07 1.08 -6.22
C MET A 137 -16.57 -0.33 -5.91
N ASP A 138 -16.76 -1.13 -6.96
CA ASP A 138 -17.04 -2.55 -6.91
C ASP A 138 -15.95 -3.27 -7.69
N GLY A 139 -15.28 -4.22 -7.05
CA GLY A 139 -14.15 -4.90 -7.64
C GLY A 139 -13.98 -6.33 -7.13
N THR A 140 -12.81 -6.91 -7.43
CA THR A 140 -12.46 -8.27 -6.99
C THR A 140 -11.07 -8.30 -6.37
N TRP A 141 -10.83 -9.31 -5.52
CA TRP A 141 -9.51 -9.57 -4.96
C TRP A 141 -9.22 -11.08 -4.94
N GLU A 142 -7.96 -11.40 -5.04
CA GLU A 142 -7.47 -12.76 -4.98
C GLU A 142 -6.13 -12.79 -4.22
N ALA A 143 -6.03 -13.63 -3.18
CA ALA A 143 -4.77 -13.98 -2.56
C ALA A 143 -4.21 -15.21 -3.26
N LYS A 144 -2.94 -15.18 -3.64
CA LYS A 144 -2.29 -16.30 -4.27
C LYS A 144 -1.92 -17.35 -3.22
N ASP A 145 -2.48 -18.55 -3.35
CA ASP A 145 -2.26 -19.66 -2.43
C ASP A 145 -0.78 -19.94 -2.17
N GLY A 146 -0.46 -20.21 -0.90
CA GLY A 146 0.90 -20.51 -0.47
C GLY A 146 1.88 -19.34 -0.57
N THR A 147 1.39 -18.12 -0.71
CA THR A 147 2.21 -16.90 -0.78
C THR A 147 1.54 -15.76 -0.05
N TYR A 148 2.27 -14.65 0.16
CA TYR A 148 1.71 -13.39 0.67
C TYR A 148 1.25 -12.44 -0.44
N TYR A 149 1.17 -12.88 -1.70
CA TYR A 149 0.77 -12.03 -2.84
C TYR A 149 -0.74 -11.84 -2.91
N VAL A 150 -1.13 -10.67 -3.40
CA VAL A 150 -2.52 -10.29 -3.64
C VAL A 150 -2.65 -9.57 -4.98
N HIS A 151 -3.73 -9.86 -5.68
CA HIS A 151 -4.20 -9.10 -6.84
C HIS A 151 -5.53 -8.45 -6.49
N ILE A 152 -5.65 -7.16 -6.74
CA ILE A 152 -6.85 -6.37 -6.49
C ILE A 152 -7.23 -5.68 -7.79
N LYS A 153 -8.50 -5.80 -8.17
CA LYS A 153 -9.11 -5.09 -9.28
C LYS A 153 -10.18 -4.16 -8.73
N THR A 154 -10.09 -2.89 -9.04
CA THR A 154 -11.00 -1.85 -8.52
C THR A 154 -12.20 -1.60 -9.43
N ALA A 155 -12.36 -2.44 -10.46
CA ALA A 155 -13.55 -2.52 -11.29
C ALA A 155 -13.93 -3.99 -11.50
N LEU A 156 -15.24 -4.24 -11.72
CA LEU A 156 -15.71 -5.55 -12.15
C LEU A 156 -15.31 -5.80 -13.61
N PRO A 157 -15.08 -7.06 -14.00
CA PRO A 157 -14.83 -7.40 -15.39
C PRO A 157 -15.96 -6.95 -16.31
N SER A 158 -15.60 -6.48 -17.51
CA SER A 158 -16.52 -6.23 -18.61
C SER A 158 -17.19 -7.54 -19.06
N GLU A 159 -18.16 -7.47 -19.96
CA GLU A 159 -18.86 -8.66 -20.49
C GLU A 159 -17.93 -9.70 -21.15
N ASP A 160 -16.80 -9.25 -21.69
CA ASP A 160 -15.73 -10.11 -22.24
C ASP A 160 -14.75 -10.66 -21.20
N GLY A 161 -14.97 -10.35 -19.90
CA GLY A 161 -14.12 -10.79 -18.79
C GLY A 161 -12.86 -9.95 -18.56
N THR A 162 -12.68 -8.83 -19.30
CA THR A 162 -11.51 -7.95 -19.14
C THR A 162 -11.71 -6.89 -18.07
N VAL A 163 -10.61 -6.47 -17.45
CA VAL A 163 -10.54 -5.31 -16.55
C VAL A 163 -9.42 -4.40 -17.04
N ASP A 164 -9.66 -3.10 -17.07
CA ASP A 164 -8.63 -2.13 -17.48
C ASP A 164 -7.39 -2.29 -16.57
N ALA A 165 -6.22 -2.20 -17.18
CA ALA A 165 -4.95 -2.25 -16.45
C ALA A 165 -4.81 -1.10 -15.43
N ALA A 166 -5.51 0.01 -15.63
CA ALA A 166 -5.59 1.12 -14.69
C ALA A 166 -6.30 0.74 -13.39
N ASP A 167 -7.19 -0.25 -13.42
CA ASP A 167 -7.96 -0.75 -12.28
C ASP A 167 -7.35 -2.00 -11.64
N SER A 168 -6.12 -2.35 -12.01
CA SER A 168 -5.44 -3.56 -11.54
C SER A 168 -4.21 -3.24 -10.70
N TYR A 169 -4.16 -3.83 -9.50
CA TYR A 169 -3.06 -3.69 -8.54
C TYR A 169 -2.50 -5.06 -8.18
N SER A 170 -1.18 -5.17 -8.12
CA SER A 170 -0.46 -6.34 -7.64
C SER A 170 0.27 -5.98 -6.34
N GLY A 171 0.13 -6.80 -5.31
CA GLY A 171 0.59 -6.43 -3.98
C GLY A 171 0.92 -7.59 -3.06
N VAL A 172 0.99 -7.25 -1.79
CA VAL A 172 1.41 -8.13 -0.71
C VAL A 172 0.55 -7.92 0.53
N PHE A 173 0.26 -9.01 1.25
CA PHE A 173 -0.23 -8.94 2.63
C PHE A 173 0.93 -9.04 3.63
N CYS A 174 0.79 -8.35 4.76
CA CYS A 174 1.69 -8.49 5.90
C CYS A 174 0.94 -8.21 7.21
N LYS A 175 1.15 -9.04 8.24
CA LYS A 175 0.73 -8.70 9.61
C LYS A 175 1.75 -7.75 10.20
N MET A 176 1.29 -6.62 10.71
CA MET A 176 2.11 -5.57 11.29
C MET A 176 1.58 -5.18 12.67
N LYS A 177 2.39 -4.46 13.42
CA LYS A 177 1.89 -3.64 14.53
C LYS A 177 1.58 -2.24 14.01
N ASP A 178 0.41 -1.74 14.38
CA ASP A 178 0.08 -0.33 14.17
C ASP A 178 0.84 0.56 15.17
N GLU A 179 0.70 1.87 15.07
CA GLU A 179 1.37 2.84 15.97
C GLU A 179 0.88 2.74 17.44
N ALA A 180 -0.26 2.08 17.69
CA ALA A 180 -0.75 1.76 19.02
C ALA A 180 -0.23 0.41 19.57
N GLY A 181 0.57 -0.33 18.77
CA GLY A 181 1.12 -1.63 19.11
C GLY A 181 0.14 -2.80 18.91
N THR A 182 -0.99 -2.57 18.25
CA THR A 182 -1.99 -3.60 17.95
C THR A 182 -1.60 -4.38 16.70
N ASP A 183 -1.73 -5.71 16.75
CA ASP A 183 -1.51 -6.54 15.57
C ASP A 183 -2.66 -6.36 14.57
N VAL A 184 -2.32 -5.95 13.36
CA VAL A 184 -3.27 -5.71 12.27
C VAL A 184 -2.82 -6.40 10.99
N MET A 185 -3.79 -6.88 10.21
CA MET A 185 -3.52 -7.29 8.83
C MET A 185 -3.41 -6.03 7.97
N THR A 186 -2.38 -5.99 7.15
CA THR A 186 -2.18 -4.91 6.18
C THR A 186 -1.98 -5.46 4.79
N PHE A 187 -2.21 -4.62 3.80
CA PHE A 187 -1.72 -4.86 2.45
C PHE A 187 -1.07 -3.60 1.87
N SER A 188 -0.18 -3.80 0.93
CA SER A 188 0.33 -2.76 0.05
C SER A 188 0.32 -3.31 -1.38
N ALA A 189 -0.25 -2.55 -2.30
CA ALA A 189 -0.32 -2.95 -3.69
C ALA A 189 -0.01 -1.78 -4.61
N VAL A 190 0.50 -2.08 -5.79
CA VAL A 190 0.92 -1.10 -6.78
C VAL A 190 0.30 -1.40 -8.14
N GLY A 191 -0.16 -0.37 -8.80
CA GLY A 191 -0.77 -0.42 -10.13
C GLY A 191 -0.93 0.98 -10.68
N ASN A 192 -1.11 1.13 -11.97
CA ASN A 192 -1.37 2.42 -12.63
C ASN A 192 -0.50 3.61 -12.15
N ASN A 193 0.77 3.37 -11.83
CA ASN A 193 1.69 4.38 -11.28
C ASN A 193 1.35 4.86 -9.86
N GLU A 194 0.48 4.16 -9.17
CA GLU A 194 0.00 4.47 -7.83
C GLU A 194 0.32 3.34 -6.86
N SER A 195 0.32 3.67 -5.58
CA SER A 195 0.41 2.71 -4.49
C SER A 195 -0.83 2.86 -3.62
N ILE A 196 -1.45 1.75 -3.26
CA ILE A 196 -2.55 1.68 -2.30
C ILE A 196 -2.13 0.88 -1.08
N TRP A 197 -2.49 1.38 0.10
CA TRP A 197 -2.21 0.73 1.37
C TRP A 197 -3.50 0.49 2.13
N GLY A 198 -3.68 -0.70 2.66
CA GLY A 198 -4.83 -1.02 3.48
C GLY A 198 -4.43 -1.54 4.85
N VAL A 199 -5.18 -1.11 5.86
CA VAL A 199 -5.06 -1.55 7.24
C VAL A 199 -6.40 -2.10 7.70
N LYS A 200 -6.42 -3.37 8.15
CA LYS A 200 -7.66 -4.03 8.56
C LYS A 200 -8.21 -3.39 9.83
N TYR A 201 -9.49 -3.06 9.79
CA TYR A 201 -10.21 -2.54 10.95
C TYR A 201 -10.56 -3.66 11.93
N ASN A 202 -10.10 -3.54 13.16
CA ASN A 202 -10.32 -4.55 14.19
C ASN A 202 -11.48 -4.22 15.15
N GLY A 203 -12.34 -3.26 14.81
CA GLY A 203 -13.57 -2.97 15.56
C GLY A 203 -13.37 -2.32 16.93
N LYS A 204 -12.23 -1.62 17.17
CA LYS A 204 -11.97 -0.87 18.41
C LYS A 204 -12.02 0.62 18.19
#